data_68795d5f67dd3955e2dba91a25d6b288
#
_entry.id   68795d5f67dd3955e2dba91a25d6b288
#
_cell.length_a   1.000
_cell.length_b   1.000
_cell.length_c   1.000
_cell.angle_alpha   90.00
_cell.angle_beta   90.00
_cell.angle_gamma   90.00
#
_symmetry.space_group_name_H-M   'P 1'
#
loop_
_entity.id
_entity.type
_entity.pdbx_description
1 polymer ?
#
loop_
_entity_poly.entity_id
_entity_poly.type
_entity_poly.pdbx_seq_one_letter_code
_entity_poly.pdbx_strand_id
1 'polypeptide(L)'
;MAKRGGVDLGGTKIQVVIVDDKHEVLGQARRPTPTKGTPADVKDAIAAALVEAADAAGIKTSELSSIGVGSPGEIDPRTGAVSQARNLPGWEGTYPLADALAEACGAPVAVGNDVQVATNAEFELGAGKDYRSLLGVFWGTGVGGGLVLDGKPWLGRGAAGEIGHVVVRLNGARCPCGRRGCMEAYAGRAAMEAKARREVAKGRKTDLFKIMEERGRERLTSGIWARAAKKEDALALELIDRAIEHLGAGVASACNILDVECVVVGGGLGVRFGEPYVRRIEKAMMPHLFASDHPPDVKVASLGDLGGAIGAALLAPAGRRARPVAKAATADGAGG
;
A
#
# COMPACT_ATOMS: atom_id res chain seq x y z
N MET A 1 21.26 -13.36 17.60
CA MET A 1 19.89 -13.02 17.15
C MET A 1 20.00 -12.45 15.74
N ALA A 2 19.21 -12.96 14.81
CA ALA A 2 19.22 -12.46 13.45
C ALA A 2 18.62 -11.05 13.41
N LYS A 3 19.30 -10.12 12.73
CA LYS A 3 18.78 -8.77 12.51
C LYS A 3 18.36 -8.63 11.05
N ARG A 4 17.23 -8.01 10.81
CA ARG A 4 16.65 -7.84 9.49
C ARG A 4 16.39 -6.37 9.18
N GLY A 5 16.67 -5.96 7.96
CA GLY A 5 16.32 -4.64 7.44
C GLY A 5 14.95 -4.66 6.79
N GLY A 6 14.17 -3.62 7.00
CA GLY A 6 12.89 -3.43 6.31
C GLY A 6 12.77 -2.03 5.74
N VAL A 7 12.37 -1.93 4.50
CA VAL A 7 12.26 -0.68 3.73
C VAL A 7 10.84 -0.50 3.21
N ASP A 8 10.21 0.61 3.56
CA ASP A 8 8.98 1.08 2.93
C ASP A 8 9.33 2.19 1.92
N LEU A 9 9.28 1.85 0.62
CA LEU A 9 9.57 2.77 -0.47
C LEU A 9 8.27 3.43 -0.96
N GLY A 10 8.01 4.63 -0.49
CA GLY A 10 6.91 5.44 -0.99
C GLY A 10 7.35 6.48 -2.02
N GLY A 11 6.42 7.07 -2.76
CA GLY A 11 6.71 8.12 -3.75
C GLY A 11 7.20 9.44 -3.17
N THR A 12 7.22 9.61 -1.84
CA THR A 12 7.64 10.86 -1.17
C THR A 12 8.64 10.65 -0.04
N LYS A 13 8.67 9.46 0.53
CA LYS A 13 9.56 9.08 1.63
C LYS A 13 10.04 7.65 1.47
N ILE A 14 11.25 7.39 1.90
CA ILE A 14 11.82 6.08 2.17
C ILE A 14 11.90 5.96 3.68
N GLN A 15 11.22 4.96 4.25
CA GLN A 15 11.27 4.64 5.67
C GLN A 15 12.00 3.32 5.86
N VAL A 16 12.98 3.29 6.76
CA VAL A 16 13.78 2.10 7.02
C VAL A 16 13.74 1.76 8.50
N VAL A 17 13.67 0.48 8.81
CA VAL A 17 13.87 -0.07 10.17
C VAL A 17 14.86 -1.22 10.13
N ILE A 18 15.59 -1.38 11.24
CA ILE A 18 16.31 -2.61 11.56
C ILE A 18 15.56 -3.24 12.74
N VAL A 19 15.18 -4.51 12.60
CA VAL A 19 14.44 -5.25 13.62
C VAL A 19 15.18 -6.53 14.04
N ASP A 20 14.93 -6.97 15.26
CA ASP A 20 15.38 -8.26 15.79
C ASP A 20 14.38 -9.41 15.47
N ASP A 21 14.62 -10.59 16.05
CA ASP A 21 13.75 -11.76 15.90
C ASP A 21 12.37 -11.61 16.55
N LYS A 22 12.20 -10.63 17.44
CA LYS A 22 10.92 -10.28 18.06
C LYS A 22 10.22 -9.14 17.36
N HIS A 23 10.79 -8.67 16.23
CA HIS A 23 10.33 -7.51 15.46
C HIS A 23 10.41 -6.18 16.23
N GLU A 24 11.22 -6.11 17.30
CA GLU A 24 11.51 -4.86 17.96
C GLU A 24 12.44 -4.00 17.13
N VAL A 25 12.13 -2.69 17.03
CA VAL A 25 12.93 -1.75 16.23
C VAL A 25 14.19 -1.38 16.97
N LEU A 26 15.35 -1.79 16.44
CA LEU A 26 16.68 -1.51 16.98
C LEU A 26 17.28 -0.21 16.39
N GLY A 27 16.92 0.15 15.18
CA GLY A 27 17.36 1.36 14.50
C GLY A 27 16.40 1.74 13.39
N GLN A 28 16.36 3.01 13.04
CA GLN A 28 15.48 3.52 11.99
C GLN A 28 16.08 4.73 11.30
N ALA A 29 15.72 4.91 10.04
CA ALA A 29 16.06 6.09 9.25
C ALA A 29 14.89 6.49 8.35
N ARG A 30 14.88 7.77 7.97
CA ARG A 30 13.90 8.31 7.04
C ARG A 30 14.54 9.31 6.11
N ARG A 31 14.36 9.10 4.81
CA ARG A 31 14.84 10.01 3.76
C ARG A 31 13.71 10.40 2.80
N PRO A 32 13.80 11.58 2.16
CA PRO A 32 12.92 11.89 1.04
C PRO A 32 13.22 10.94 -0.12
N THR A 33 12.18 10.50 -0.83
CA THR A 33 12.35 9.80 -2.11
C THR A 33 12.81 10.81 -3.16
N PRO A 34 13.82 10.48 -3.98
CA PRO A 34 14.20 11.31 -5.12
C PRO A 34 13.00 11.59 -6.02
N THR A 35 12.80 12.85 -6.41
CA THR A 35 11.70 13.29 -7.30
C THR A 35 12.13 13.40 -8.75
N LYS A 36 13.43 13.30 -9.01
CA LYS A 36 14.07 13.33 -10.33
C LYS A 36 15.19 12.30 -10.35
N GLY A 37 15.60 11.88 -11.55
CA GLY A 37 16.70 10.93 -11.73
C GLY A 37 16.19 9.58 -12.28
N THR A 38 16.88 8.53 -11.93
CA THR A 38 16.73 7.16 -12.44
C THR A 38 16.37 6.18 -11.30
N PRO A 39 16.02 4.94 -11.60
CA PRO A 39 15.85 3.90 -10.57
C PRO A 39 17.12 3.66 -9.74
N ALA A 40 18.32 3.90 -10.32
CA ALA A 40 19.59 3.80 -9.59
C ALA A 40 19.72 4.86 -8.50
N ASP A 41 19.26 6.10 -8.75
CA ASP A 41 19.27 7.16 -7.72
C ASP A 41 18.34 6.82 -6.56
N VAL A 42 17.20 6.18 -6.84
CA VAL A 42 16.28 5.67 -5.80
C VAL A 42 16.93 4.53 -5.00
N LYS A 43 17.59 3.58 -5.68
CA LYS A 43 18.35 2.50 -5.05
C LYS A 43 19.45 3.06 -4.13
N ASP A 44 20.18 4.07 -4.57
CA ASP A 44 21.23 4.71 -3.76
C ASP A 44 20.66 5.42 -2.52
N ALA A 45 19.51 6.06 -2.65
CA ALA A 45 18.83 6.67 -1.52
C ALA A 45 18.34 5.61 -0.49
N ILE A 46 17.87 4.44 -0.97
CA ILE A 46 17.49 3.30 -0.11
C ILE A 46 18.73 2.77 0.61
N ALA A 47 19.83 2.51 -0.11
CA ALA A 47 21.07 1.99 0.46
C ALA A 47 21.62 2.94 1.53
N ALA A 48 21.61 4.25 1.27
CA ALA A 48 22.02 5.25 2.24
C ALA A 48 21.12 5.27 3.50
N ALA A 49 19.81 5.10 3.35
CA ALA A 49 18.90 5.01 4.48
C ALA A 49 19.10 3.71 5.29
N LEU A 50 19.44 2.59 4.61
CA LEU A 50 19.78 1.33 5.26
C LEU A 50 21.06 1.44 6.09
N VAL A 51 22.10 2.10 5.57
CA VAL A 51 23.33 2.37 6.33
C VAL A 51 23.02 3.19 7.57
N GLU A 52 22.27 4.28 7.44
CA GLU A 52 21.89 5.15 8.55
C GLU A 52 21.08 4.40 9.65
N ALA A 53 20.14 3.54 9.25
CA ALA A 53 19.37 2.73 10.18
C ALA A 53 20.24 1.63 10.84
N ALA A 54 21.17 1.03 10.11
CA ALA A 54 22.09 0.03 10.63
C ALA A 54 23.08 0.65 11.62
N ASP A 55 23.63 1.81 11.33
CA ASP A 55 24.49 2.57 12.24
C ASP A 55 23.75 2.90 13.56
N ALA A 56 22.48 3.32 13.46
CA ALA A 56 21.64 3.56 14.63
C ALA A 56 21.38 2.28 15.46
N ALA A 57 21.42 1.11 14.84
CA ALA A 57 21.33 -0.19 15.49
C ALA A 57 22.69 -0.76 15.94
N GLY A 58 23.80 -0.04 15.73
CA GLY A 58 25.16 -0.43 16.08
C GLY A 58 25.71 -1.62 15.28
N ILE A 59 25.32 -1.74 13.99
CA ILE A 59 25.77 -2.79 13.07
C ILE A 59 26.06 -2.25 11.67
N LYS A 60 26.69 -3.07 10.83
CA LYS A 60 26.82 -2.82 9.39
C LYS A 60 25.67 -3.48 8.61
N THR A 61 25.34 -2.95 7.43
CA THR A 61 24.32 -3.56 6.55
C THR A 61 24.66 -5.00 6.15
N SER A 62 25.95 -5.31 5.99
CA SER A 62 26.45 -6.66 5.67
C SER A 62 26.26 -7.70 6.79
N GLU A 63 25.92 -7.25 8.00
CA GLU A 63 25.60 -8.14 9.14
C GLU A 63 24.10 -8.45 9.24
N LEU A 64 23.29 -7.86 8.35
CA LEU A 64 21.86 -8.19 8.27
C LEU A 64 21.68 -9.57 7.67
N SER A 65 20.83 -10.38 8.29
CA SER A 65 20.47 -11.70 7.75
C SER A 65 19.65 -11.61 6.46
N SER A 66 18.89 -10.53 6.30
CA SER A 66 18.14 -10.19 5.08
C SER A 66 17.66 -8.75 5.11
N ILE A 67 17.32 -8.23 3.94
CA ILE A 67 16.65 -6.95 3.74
C ILE A 67 15.37 -7.22 2.95
N GLY A 68 14.23 -6.73 3.44
CA GLY A 68 12.99 -6.70 2.70
C GLY A 68 12.66 -5.28 2.23
N VAL A 69 12.07 -5.16 1.06
CA VAL A 69 11.65 -3.87 0.48
C VAL A 69 10.20 -3.97 0.05
N GLY A 70 9.33 -3.13 0.61
CA GLY A 70 8.00 -2.85 0.08
C GLY A 70 8.09 -1.75 -0.97
N SER A 71 7.78 -2.03 -2.21
CA SER A 71 7.91 -1.10 -3.34
C SER A 71 6.59 -0.94 -4.09
N PRO A 72 6.25 0.28 -4.54
CA PRO A 72 5.19 0.45 -5.51
C PRO A 72 5.57 -0.14 -6.86
N GLY A 73 4.57 -0.38 -7.70
CA GLY A 73 4.74 -0.96 -9.03
C GLY A 73 4.50 -2.47 -9.08
N GLU A 74 4.81 -3.05 -10.22
CA GLU A 74 4.70 -4.50 -10.44
C GLU A 74 6.03 -5.16 -10.03
N ILE A 75 5.94 -6.17 -9.17
CA ILE A 75 7.09 -6.89 -8.64
C ILE A 75 7.15 -8.28 -9.25
N ASP A 76 8.27 -8.66 -9.85
CA ASP A 76 8.55 -10.07 -10.16
C ASP A 76 8.93 -10.80 -8.85
N PRO A 77 8.10 -11.72 -8.36
CA PRO A 77 8.34 -12.36 -7.06
C PRO A 77 9.55 -13.31 -7.05
N ARG A 78 10.11 -13.66 -8.22
CA ARG A 78 11.27 -14.55 -8.34
C ARG A 78 12.58 -13.80 -8.33
N THR A 79 12.60 -12.60 -8.93
CA THR A 79 13.82 -11.82 -9.12
C THR A 79 13.85 -10.57 -8.24
N GLY A 80 12.71 -10.15 -7.70
CA GLY A 80 12.58 -8.86 -7.00
C GLY A 80 12.81 -7.66 -7.91
N ALA A 81 12.66 -7.85 -9.23
CA ALA A 81 12.70 -6.75 -10.18
C ALA A 81 11.38 -5.96 -10.12
N VAL A 82 11.49 -4.64 -10.26
CA VAL A 82 10.36 -3.71 -10.17
C VAL A 82 10.11 -3.07 -11.53
N SER A 83 8.86 -3.03 -11.95
CA SER A 83 8.41 -2.33 -13.16
C SER A 83 7.19 -1.46 -12.88
N GLN A 84 6.87 -0.55 -13.79
CA GLN A 84 5.69 0.32 -13.72
C GLN A 84 5.50 1.12 -12.41
N ALA A 85 6.56 1.44 -11.68
CA ALA A 85 6.51 2.26 -10.46
C ALA A 85 6.29 3.75 -10.82
N ARG A 86 5.11 4.09 -11.32
CA ARG A 86 4.76 5.40 -11.92
C ARG A 86 4.89 6.61 -11.00
N ASN A 87 5.00 6.40 -9.70
CA ASN A 87 5.19 7.42 -8.68
C ASN A 87 6.67 7.60 -8.27
N LEU A 88 7.57 6.88 -8.95
CA LEU A 88 9.03 6.99 -8.80
C LEU A 88 9.65 7.56 -10.08
N PRO A 89 10.77 8.30 -10.00
CA PRO A 89 11.39 8.92 -11.16
C PRO A 89 12.07 7.89 -12.06
N GLY A 90 11.96 8.09 -13.39
CA GLY A 90 12.67 7.32 -14.40
C GLY A 90 12.32 5.82 -14.48
N TRP A 91 11.20 5.40 -13.88
CA TRP A 91 10.80 3.98 -13.84
C TRP A 91 9.96 3.57 -15.04
N GLU A 92 10.50 3.77 -16.24
CA GLU A 92 9.81 3.47 -17.51
C GLU A 92 9.98 2.01 -17.95
N GLY A 93 10.96 1.30 -17.39
CA GLY A 93 11.28 -0.10 -17.68
C GLY A 93 11.27 -0.97 -16.42
N THR A 94 11.94 -2.11 -16.51
CA THR A 94 12.17 -3.04 -15.39
C THR A 94 13.55 -2.77 -14.79
N TYR A 95 13.62 -2.65 -13.46
CA TYR A 95 14.87 -2.45 -12.72
C TYR A 95 15.10 -3.60 -11.73
N PRO A 96 16.29 -4.24 -11.70
CA PRO A 96 16.61 -5.37 -10.82
C PRO A 96 16.91 -4.88 -9.40
N LEU A 97 15.92 -4.35 -8.71
CA LEU A 97 16.08 -3.66 -7.42
C LEU A 97 16.68 -4.57 -6.35
N ALA A 98 16.25 -5.84 -6.28
CA ALA A 98 16.77 -6.79 -5.30
C ALA A 98 18.26 -7.01 -5.45
N ASP A 99 18.72 -7.32 -6.66
CA ASP A 99 20.14 -7.61 -6.93
C ASP A 99 21.00 -6.36 -6.69
N ALA A 100 20.56 -5.20 -7.18
CA ALA A 100 21.28 -3.95 -7.03
C ALA A 100 21.42 -3.50 -5.55
N LEU A 101 20.42 -3.76 -4.71
CA LEU A 101 20.50 -3.49 -3.27
C LEU A 101 21.34 -4.57 -2.55
N ALA A 102 21.23 -5.84 -2.94
CA ALA A 102 22.04 -6.91 -2.37
C ALA A 102 23.53 -6.65 -2.58
N GLU A 103 23.92 -6.21 -3.76
CA GLU A 103 25.30 -5.79 -4.07
C GLU A 103 25.74 -4.60 -3.21
N ALA A 104 24.90 -3.57 -3.12
CA ALA A 104 25.22 -2.33 -2.39
C ALA A 104 25.31 -2.53 -0.87
N CYS A 105 24.49 -3.42 -0.30
CA CYS A 105 24.37 -3.61 1.16
C CYS A 105 25.13 -4.83 1.69
N GLY A 106 25.52 -5.75 0.83
CA GLY A 106 26.20 -6.99 1.21
C GLY A 106 25.30 -8.00 1.95
N ALA A 107 23.98 -7.91 1.77
CA ALA A 107 22.99 -8.79 2.41
C ALA A 107 21.90 -9.21 1.41
N PRO A 108 21.28 -10.41 1.59
CA PRO A 108 20.19 -10.86 0.72
C PRO A 108 18.99 -9.93 0.75
N VAL A 109 18.39 -9.65 -0.42
CA VAL A 109 17.26 -8.73 -0.55
C VAL A 109 16.04 -9.46 -1.13
N ALA A 110 14.87 -9.20 -0.55
CA ALA A 110 13.55 -9.55 -1.08
C ALA A 110 12.73 -8.29 -1.36
N VAL A 111 12.00 -8.27 -2.47
CA VAL A 111 11.11 -7.15 -2.81
C VAL A 111 9.68 -7.65 -2.93
N GLY A 112 8.74 -6.93 -2.34
CA GLY A 112 7.31 -7.18 -2.42
C GLY A 112 6.54 -5.89 -2.74
N ASN A 113 5.27 -6.03 -3.14
CA ASN A 113 4.41 -4.87 -3.29
C ASN A 113 4.17 -4.21 -1.92
N ASP A 114 4.25 -2.88 -1.85
CA ASP A 114 4.17 -2.09 -0.61
C ASP A 114 2.88 -2.34 0.19
N VAL A 115 1.74 -2.44 -0.50
CA VAL A 115 0.44 -2.63 0.15
C VAL A 115 0.26 -4.08 0.63
N GLN A 116 0.71 -5.07 -0.16
CA GLN A 116 0.70 -6.47 0.27
C GLN A 116 1.62 -6.69 1.47
N VAL A 117 2.78 -6.05 1.48
CA VAL A 117 3.73 -6.07 2.60
C VAL A 117 3.11 -5.48 3.86
N ALA A 118 2.45 -4.32 3.75
CA ALA A 118 1.75 -3.70 4.87
C ALA A 118 0.57 -4.55 5.36
N THR A 119 -0.15 -5.22 4.45
CA THR A 119 -1.22 -6.18 4.81
C THR A 119 -0.67 -7.35 5.63
N ASN A 120 0.45 -7.93 5.19
CA ASN A 120 1.09 -9.03 5.91
C ASN A 120 1.58 -8.59 7.30
N ALA A 121 2.09 -7.37 7.43
CA ALA A 121 2.48 -6.82 8.71
C ALA A 121 1.31 -6.72 9.69
N GLU A 122 0.18 -6.19 9.23
CA GLU A 122 -1.04 -6.10 10.05
C GLU A 122 -1.60 -7.48 10.40
N PHE A 123 -1.42 -8.47 9.53
CA PHE A 123 -1.80 -9.85 9.80
C PHE A 123 -0.90 -10.49 10.87
N GLU A 124 0.41 -10.37 10.76
CA GLU A 124 1.37 -11.02 11.65
C GLU A 124 1.49 -10.33 13.03
N LEU A 125 1.45 -9.00 13.04
CA LEU A 125 1.84 -8.20 14.19
C LEU A 125 0.80 -7.16 14.63
N GLY A 126 -0.18 -6.88 13.77
CA GLY A 126 -1.09 -5.77 13.95
C GLY A 126 -2.55 -6.17 14.20
N ALA A 127 -3.45 -5.40 13.60
CA ALA A 127 -4.91 -5.51 13.79
C ALA A 127 -5.51 -6.83 13.29
N GLY A 128 -4.79 -7.54 12.41
CA GLY A 128 -5.22 -8.80 11.81
C GLY A 128 -4.70 -10.07 12.46
N LYS A 129 -3.89 -9.99 13.52
CA LYS A 129 -3.14 -11.13 14.09
C LYS A 129 -4.00 -12.29 14.63
N ASP A 130 -5.25 -12.03 14.98
CA ASP A 130 -6.15 -13.02 15.59
C ASP A 130 -7.06 -13.71 14.55
N TYR A 131 -6.89 -13.42 13.24
CA TYR A 131 -7.70 -13.92 12.13
C TYR A 131 -6.90 -14.87 11.24
N ARG A 132 -7.60 -15.72 10.46
CA ARG A 132 -6.97 -16.61 9.47
C ARG A 132 -7.06 -16.05 8.06
N SER A 133 -8.02 -15.17 7.82
CA SER A 133 -8.20 -14.52 6.53
C SER A 133 -8.41 -13.01 6.70
N LEU A 134 -7.75 -12.23 5.83
CA LEU A 134 -7.71 -10.79 5.94
C LEU A 134 -7.66 -10.12 4.57
N LEU A 135 -8.49 -9.08 4.40
CA LEU A 135 -8.38 -8.12 3.32
C LEU A 135 -7.82 -6.80 3.87
N GLY A 136 -6.61 -6.45 3.46
CA GLY A 136 -6.05 -5.11 3.67
C GLY A 136 -6.64 -4.12 2.65
N VAL A 137 -7.07 -2.96 3.12
CA VAL A 137 -7.57 -1.84 2.29
C VAL A 137 -6.82 -0.59 2.67
N PHE A 138 -5.89 -0.14 1.84
CA PHE A 138 -5.03 1.00 2.16
C PHE A 138 -5.51 2.26 1.44
N TRP A 139 -6.29 3.04 2.17
CA TRP A 139 -6.85 4.31 1.72
C TRP A 139 -5.80 5.43 1.84
N GLY A 140 -5.15 5.75 0.75
CA GLY A 140 -4.03 6.69 0.67
C GLY A 140 -4.12 7.62 -0.54
N THR A 141 -3.00 7.84 -1.21
CA THR A 141 -2.94 8.61 -2.47
C THR A 141 -3.83 7.98 -3.54
N GLY A 142 -3.78 6.67 -3.67
CA GLY A 142 -4.75 5.81 -4.34
C GLY A 142 -5.50 4.96 -3.32
N VAL A 143 -6.00 3.82 -3.78
CA VAL A 143 -6.56 2.74 -2.95
C VAL A 143 -5.87 1.45 -3.37
N GLY A 144 -5.09 0.88 -2.47
CA GLY A 144 -4.46 -0.42 -2.67
C GLY A 144 -5.05 -1.48 -1.75
N GLY A 145 -4.70 -2.74 -1.97
CA GLY A 145 -5.09 -3.82 -1.09
C GLY A 145 -4.10 -4.98 -1.10
N GLY A 146 -4.28 -5.87 -0.14
CA GLY A 146 -3.53 -7.10 -0.01
C GLY A 146 -4.42 -8.18 0.59
N LEU A 147 -4.05 -9.43 0.40
CA LEU A 147 -4.83 -10.58 0.82
C LEU A 147 -3.99 -11.55 1.64
N VAL A 148 -4.59 -12.02 2.73
CA VAL A 148 -4.11 -13.20 3.47
C VAL A 148 -5.29 -14.18 3.50
N LEU A 149 -5.09 -15.39 3.00
CA LEU A 149 -6.08 -16.46 2.98
C LEU A 149 -5.49 -17.70 3.63
N ASP A 150 -6.23 -18.34 4.53
CA ASP A 150 -5.77 -19.50 5.31
C ASP A 150 -4.42 -19.26 6.02
N GLY A 151 -4.22 -18.10 6.59
CA GLY A 151 -2.99 -17.73 7.30
C GLY A 151 -1.78 -17.49 6.40
N LYS A 152 -1.98 -17.31 5.08
CA LYS A 152 -0.88 -17.12 4.13
C LYS A 152 -1.16 -15.95 3.19
N PRO A 153 -0.13 -15.12 2.89
CA PRO A 153 -0.23 -14.11 1.86
C PRO A 153 -0.65 -14.73 0.53
N TRP A 154 -1.70 -14.19 -0.07
CA TRP A 154 -2.18 -14.67 -1.37
C TRP A 154 -1.87 -13.66 -2.45
N LEU A 155 -0.88 -13.98 -3.28
CA LEU A 155 -0.39 -13.10 -4.35
C LEU A 155 -1.05 -13.39 -5.70
N GLY A 156 -1.80 -14.49 -5.81
CA GLY A 156 -2.34 -14.93 -7.09
C GLY A 156 -1.21 -15.12 -8.12
N ARG A 157 -1.35 -14.47 -9.27
CA ARG A 157 -0.31 -14.41 -10.31
C ARG A 157 0.52 -13.11 -10.24
N GLY A 158 0.47 -12.40 -9.11
CA GLY A 158 1.18 -11.15 -8.87
C GLY A 158 0.30 -9.90 -8.81
N ALA A 159 -1.01 -10.01 -9.08
CA ALA A 159 -1.94 -8.89 -9.07
C ALA A 159 -3.14 -9.12 -8.13
N ALA A 160 -3.01 -10.01 -7.15
CA ALA A 160 -4.04 -10.18 -6.13
C ALA A 160 -4.09 -8.95 -5.22
N GLY A 161 -5.29 -8.60 -4.77
CA GLY A 161 -5.47 -7.47 -3.87
C GLY A 161 -5.58 -6.11 -4.55
N GLU A 162 -5.62 -6.01 -5.87
CA GLU A 162 -5.83 -4.77 -6.62
C GLU A 162 -7.25 -4.21 -6.44
N ILE A 163 -7.70 -4.11 -5.17
CA ILE A 163 -9.08 -3.76 -4.80
C ILE A 163 -9.48 -2.35 -5.27
N GLY A 164 -8.53 -1.42 -5.34
CA GLY A 164 -8.77 -0.08 -5.85
C GLY A 164 -9.30 -0.04 -7.29
N HIS A 165 -9.07 -1.13 -8.04
CA HIS A 165 -9.49 -1.26 -9.43
C HIS A 165 -10.77 -2.09 -9.62
N VAL A 166 -11.41 -2.52 -8.54
CA VAL A 166 -12.78 -3.05 -8.61
C VAL A 166 -13.71 -1.96 -9.13
N VAL A 167 -14.53 -2.32 -10.15
CA VAL A 167 -15.48 -1.40 -10.77
C VAL A 167 -16.71 -1.26 -9.88
N VAL A 168 -16.87 -0.10 -9.25
CA VAL A 168 -18.00 0.24 -8.38
C VAL A 168 -19.08 1.06 -9.12
N ARG A 169 -18.77 1.52 -10.34
CA ARG A 169 -19.72 2.26 -11.18
C ARG A 169 -19.39 2.08 -12.65
N LEU A 170 -20.24 1.38 -13.38
CA LEU A 170 -20.11 1.21 -14.83
C LEU A 170 -20.10 2.59 -15.53
N ASN A 171 -19.19 2.73 -16.49
CA ASN A 171 -18.98 3.96 -17.26
C ASN A 171 -18.70 5.22 -16.42
N GLY A 172 -18.27 5.04 -15.16
CA GLY A 172 -18.03 6.10 -14.20
C GLY A 172 -16.77 6.93 -14.44
N ALA A 173 -16.20 7.47 -13.35
CA ALA A 173 -15.03 8.34 -13.41
C ALA A 173 -13.81 7.60 -14.02
N ARG A 174 -12.98 8.35 -14.76
CA ARG A 174 -11.73 7.81 -15.32
C ARG A 174 -10.73 7.57 -14.19
N CYS A 175 -10.16 6.37 -14.15
CA CYS A 175 -9.10 5.99 -13.24
C CYS A 175 -7.72 6.22 -13.88
N PRO A 176 -6.67 6.54 -13.10
CA PRO A 176 -5.30 6.61 -13.60
C PRO A 176 -4.81 5.32 -14.28
N CYS A 177 -5.39 4.16 -13.94
CA CYS A 177 -5.09 2.88 -14.62
C CYS A 177 -5.62 2.80 -16.07
N GLY A 178 -6.30 3.84 -16.57
CA GLY A 178 -6.87 3.89 -17.92
C GLY A 178 -8.33 3.44 -18.02
N ARG A 179 -8.85 2.69 -17.02
CA ARG A 179 -10.23 2.19 -16.99
C ARG A 179 -11.20 3.23 -16.43
N ARG A 180 -12.50 2.89 -16.42
CA ARG A 180 -13.55 3.73 -15.83
C ARG A 180 -14.27 3.00 -14.71
N GLY A 181 -14.67 3.76 -13.69
CA GLY A 181 -15.52 3.28 -12.61
C GLY A 181 -14.83 2.55 -11.49
N CYS A 182 -13.49 2.49 -11.49
CA CYS A 182 -12.71 1.91 -10.41
C CYS A 182 -12.99 2.62 -9.07
N MET A 183 -13.00 1.90 -7.96
CA MET A 183 -13.15 2.45 -6.61
C MET A 183 -12.15 3.58 -6.33
N GLU A 184 -10.89 3.43 -6.72
CA GLU A 184 -9.84 4.44 -6.58
C GLU A 184 -10.18 5.77 -7.25
N ALA A 185 -10.89 5.76 -8.37
CA ALA A 185 -11.29 6.98 -9.08
C ALA A 185 -12.28 7.87 -8.29
N TYR A 186 -12.81 7.34 -7.19
CA TYR A 186 -13.71 8.05 -6.26
C TYR A 186 -13.09 8.24 -4.89
N ALA A 187 -12.41 7.23 -4.36
CA ALA A 187 -11.90 7.21 -3.01
C ALA A 187 -10.42 7.60 -2.88
N GLY A 188 -9.59 7.40 -3.91
CA GLY A 188 -8.19 7.78 -3.85
C GLY A 188 -8.02 9.29 -3.59
N ARG A 189 -7.12 9.67 -2.67
CA ARG A 189 -6.86 11.06 -2.30
C ARG A 189 -6.55 11.95 -3.51
N ALA A 190 -5.79 11.43 -4.48
CA ALA A 190 -5.49 12.16 -5.72
C ALA A 190 -6.74 12.42 -6.56
N ALA A 191 -7.66 11.46 -6.64
CA ALA A 191 -8.93 11.61 -7.34
C ALA A 191 -9.86 12.59 -6.63
N MET A 192 -9.92 12.53 -5.28
CA MET A 192 -10.66 13.49 -4.46
C MET A 192 -10.11 14.91 -4.64
N GLU A 193 -8.79 15.11 -4.62
CA GLU A 193 -8.16 16.41 -4.87
C GLU A 193 -8.51 16.94 -6.27
N ALA A 194 -8.39 16.10 -7.30
CA ALA A 194 -8.74 16.50 -8.66
C ALA A 194 -10.23 16.90 -8.78
N LYS A 195 -11.12 16.23 -8.05
CA LYS A 195 -12.54 16.61 -7.97
C LYS A 195 -12.72 17.91 -7.23
N ALA A 196 -12.05 18.13 -6.08
CA ALA A 196 -12.13 19.39 -5.32
C ALA A 196 -11.69 20.58 -6.16
N ARG A 197 -10.57 20.47 -6.90
CA ARG A 197 -10.10 21.52 -7.82
C ARG A 197 -11.15 21.86 -8.89
N ARG A 198 -11.81 20.85 -9.47
CA ARG A 198 -12.89 21.07 -10.44
C ARG A 198 -14.11 21.78 -9.84
N GLU A 199 -14.47 21.45 -8.61
CA GLU A 199 -15.61 22.10 -7.93
C GLU A 199 -15.29 23.56 -7.58
N VAL A 200 -14.06 23.85 -7.13
CA VAL A 200 -13.60 25.23 -6.89
C VAL A 200 -13.59 26.05 -8.20
N ALA A 201 -13.15 25.47 -9.30
CA ALA A 201 -13.20 26.13 -10.61
C ALA A 201 -14.63 26.46 -11.07
N LYS A 202 -15.66 25.78 -10.50
CA LYS A 202 -17.10 26.10 -10.70
C LYS A 202 -17.64 27.07 -9.66
N GLY A 203 -16.79 27.65 -8.80
CA GLY A 203 -17.18 28.62 -7.80
C GLY A 203 -17.54 28.05 -6.43
N ARG A 204 -17.38 26.73 -6.18
CA ARG A 204 -17.56 26.15 -4.84
C ARG A 204 -16.48 26.66 -3.87
N LYS A 205 -16.88 27.06 -2.67
CA LYS A 205 -15.97 27.48 -1.60
C LYS A 205 -15.51 26.27 -0.79
N THR A 206 -14.24 26.28 -0.35
CA THR A 206 -13.65 25.27 0.55
C THR A 206 -12.41 25.82 1.23
N ASP A 207 -12.13 25.37 2.44
CA ASP A 207 -10.90 25.67 3.18
C ASP A 207 -9.72 24.75 2.77
N LEU A 208 -9.95 23.69 1.99
CA LEU A 208 -8.93 22.70 1.63
C LEU A 208 -7.66 23.35 1.07
N PHE A 209 -7.80 24.25 0.10
CA PHE A 209 -6.65 24.86 -0.58
C PHE A 209 -6.01 25.97 0.27
N LYS A 210 -6.79 26.69 1.08
CA LYS A 210 -6.29 27.63 2.07
C LYS A 210 -5.41 26.90 3.11
N ILE A 211 -5.90 25.80 3.67
CA ILE A 211 -5.12 24.97 4.62
C ILE A 211 -3.86 24.41 3.95
N MET A 212 -3.93 24.05 2.67
CA MET A 212 -2.80 23.54 1.88
C MET A 212 -1.71 24.61 1.78
N GLU A 213 -2.08 25.84 1.41
CA GLU A 213 -1.18 26.99 1.26
C GLU A 213 -0.55 27.39 2.59
N GLU A 214 -1.36 27.55 3.66
CA GLU A 214 -0.91 27.82 5.03
C GLU A 214 0.15 26.82 5.54
N ARG A 215 0.14 25.59 5.00
CA ARG A 215 1.08 24.53 5.36
C ARG A 215 2.26 24.37 4.39
N GLY A 216 2.38 25.24 3.41
CA GLY A 216 3.41 25.18 2.39
C GLY A 216 3.40 23.84 1.62
N ARG A 217 2.20 23.31 1.29
CA ARG A 217 2.04 22.05 0.58
C ARG A 217 1.53 22.28 -0.83
N GLU A 218 2.05 21.50 -1.77
CA GLU A 218 1.61 21.52 -3.19
C GLU A 218 0.39 20.63 -3.45
N ARG A 219 0.13 19.68 -2.54
CA ARG A 219 -0.94 18.68 -2.67
C ARG A 219 -1.75 18.58 -1.37
N LEU A 220 -3.03 18.21 -1.52
CA LEU A 220 -3.91 17.93 -0.39
C LEU A 220 -3.49 16.64 0.33
N THR A 221 -2.73 16.77 1.42
CA THR A 221 -2.29 15.63 2.25
C THR A 221 -3.43 15.09 3.10
N SER A 222 -3.30 13.87 3.64
CA SER A 222 -4.29 13.29 4.56
C SER A 222 -4.56 14.18 5.77
N GLY A 223 -3.53 14.89 6.27
CA GLY A 223 -3.69 15.85 7.38
C GLY A 223 -4.49 17.10 7.00
N ILE A 224 -4.47 17.53 5.72
CA ILE A 224 -5.30 18.64 5.23
C ILE A 224 -6.76 18.21 5.17
N TRP A 225 -7.03 17.03 4.58
CA TRP A 225 -8.38 16.45 4.53
C TRP A 225 -8.99 16.29 5.92
N ALA A 226 -8.23 15.71 6.87
CA ALA A 226 -8.71 15.55 8.25
C ALA A 226 -8.97 16.89 8.95
N ARG A 227 -8.15 17.92 8.68
CA ARG A 227 -8.36 19.26 9.25
C ARG A 227 -9.57 19.96 8.66
N ALA A 228 -9.79 19.86 7.35
CA ALA A 228 -10.97 20.40 6.68
C ALA A 228 -12.24 19.71 7.19
N ALA A 229 -12.21 18.37 7.33
CA ALA A 229 -13.32 17.63 7.90
C ALA A 229 -13.64 18.05 9.34
N LYS A 230 -12.61 18.27 10.19
CA LYS A 230 -12.77 18.76 11.56
C LYS A 230 -13.34 20.19 11.61
N LYS A 231 -13.14 21.01 10.57
CA LYS A 231 -13.72 22.33 10.41
C LYS A 231 -15.11 22.30 9.76
N GLU A 232 -15.66 21.12 9.53
CA GLU A 232 -16.96 20.90 8.89
C GLU A 232 -17.05 21.52 7.48
N ASP A 233 -15.92 21.55 6.75
CA ASP A 233 -15.90 22.03 5.36
C ASP A 233 -16.82 21.19 4.49
N ALA A 234 -17.85 21.83 3.95
CA ALA A 234 -18.94 21.14 3.23
C ALA A 234 -18.45 20.38 2.01
N LEU A 235 -17.49 20.92 1.23
CA LEU A 235 -16.96 20.23 0.06
C LEU A 235 -16.06 19.06 0.47
N ALA A 236 -15.24 19.23 1.51
CA ALA A 236 -14.41 18.15 2.02
C ALA A 236 -15.26 16.98 2.53
N LEU A 237 -16.29 17.25 3.32
CA LEU A 237 -17.20 16.24 3.84
C LEU A 237 -17.94 15.52 2.70
N GLU A 238 -18.50 16.23 1.73
CA GLU A 238 -19.17 15.64 0.56
C GLU A 238 -18.24 14.64 -0.19
N LEU A 239 -16.98 15.04 -0.41
CA LEU A 239 -16.03 14.20 -1.13
C LEU A 239 -15.58 12.99 -0.31
N ILE A 240 -15.44 13.15 1.00
CA ILE A 240 -15.14 12.05 1.92
C ILE A 240 -16.31 11.06 1.99
N ASP A 241 -17.54 11.56 2.10
CA ASP A 241 -18.76 10.74 2.15
C ASP A 241 -18.89 9.91 0.87
N ARG A 242 -18.70 10.55 -0.26
CA ARG A 242 -18.66 9.86 -1.55
C ARG A 242 -17.56 8.79 -1.63
N ALA A 243 -16.38 9.08 -1.07
CA ALA A 243 -15.29 8.10 -1.03
C ALA A 243 -15.68 6.87 -0.18
N ILE A 244 -16.29 7.11 0.98
CA ILE A 244 -16.75 6.06 1.91
C ILE A 244 -17.83 5.17 1.24
N GLU A 245 -18.79 5.74 0.54
CA GLU A 245 -19.80 4.98 -0.21
C GLU A 245 -19.17 4.02 -1.22
N HIS A 246 -18.20 4.50 -2.00
CA HIS A 246 -17.54 3.69 -3.02
C HIS A 246 -16.56 2.66 -2.40
N LEU A 247 -15.91 3.00 -1.26
CA LEU A 247 -15.13 2.05 -0.48
C LEU A 247 -16.03 0.93 0.06
N GLY A 248 -17.16 1.30 0.68
CA GLY A 248 -18.12 0.32 1.21
C GLY A 248 -18.59 -0.66 0.14
N ALA A 249 -19.03 -0.17 -1.01
CA ALA A 249 -19.49 -1.02 -2.11
C ALA A 249 -18.37 -1.94 -2.67
N GLY A 250 -17.16 -1.40 -2.87
CA GLY A 250 -16.04 -2.17 -3.40
C GLY A 250 -15.50 -3.22 -2.42
N VAL A 251 -15.40 -2.86 -1.15
CA VAL A 251 -14.95 -3.78 -0.09
C VAL A 251 -15.97 -4.89 0.13
N ALA A 252 -17.27 -4.56 0.21
CA ALA A 252 -18.33 -5.57 0.31
C ALA A 252 -18.33 -6.54 -0.88
N SER A 253 -18.10 -6.03 -2.11
CA SER A 253 -17.97 -6.89 -3.29
C SER A 253 -16.81 -7.88 -3.18
N ALA A 254 -15.69 -7.46 -2.62
CA ALA A 254 -14.55 -8.34 -2.36
C ALA A 254 -14.87 -9.36 -1.24
N CYS A 255 -15.50 -8.93 -0.16
CA CYS A 255 -15.94 -9.82 0.94
C CYS A 255 -16.93 -10.88 0.45
N ASN A 256 -17.89 -10.52 -0.42
CA ASN A 256 -18.83 -11.48 -1.01
C ASN A 256 -18.17 -12.58 -1.86
N ILE A 257 -16.93 -12.35 -2.33
CA ILE A 257 -16.19 -13.32 -3.15
C ILE A 257 -15.20 -14.12 -2.29
N LEU A 258 -14.55 -13.44 -1.34
CA LEU A 258 -13.40 -13.98 -0.60
C LEU A 258 -13.78 -14.53 0.77
N ASP A 259 -14.93 -14.11 1.32
CA ASP A 259 -15.45 -14.48 2.64
C ASP A 259 -14.38 -14.39 3.74
N VAL A 260 -13.71 -13.22 3.80
CA VAL A 260 -12.65 -12.98 4.78
C VAL A 260 -13.23 -12.65 6.15
N GLU A 261 -12.51 -13.06 7.21
CA GLU A 261 -12.91 -12.80 8.61
C GLU A 261 -12.70 -11.35 9.03
N CYS A 262 -11.71 -10.67 8.42
CA CYS A 262 -11.34 -9.31 8.82
C CYS A 262 -10.99 -8.43 7.61
N VAL A 263 -11.38 -7.17 7.71
CA VAL A 263 -10.93 -6.08 6.82
C VAL A 263 -10.10 -5.11 7.64
N VAL A 264 -8.84 -4.87 7.27
CA VAL A 264 -8.00 -3.86 7.91
C VAL A 264 -7.87 -2.64 7.02
N VAL A 265 -8.34 -1.50 7.51
CA VAL A 265 -8.28 -0.22 6.79
C VAL A 265 -7.04 0.55 7.23
N GLY A 266 -6.07 0.66 6.33
CA GLY A 266 -4.81 1.37 6.52
C GLY A 266 -4.65 2.55 5.56
N GLY A 267 -3.40 2.91 5.33
CA GLY A 267 -3.02 4.02 4.47
C GLY A 267 -3.20 5.39 5.13
N GLY A 268 -2.65 6.41 4.49
CA GLY A 268 -2.54 7.73 5.11
C GLY A 268 -3.88 8.42 5.42
N LEU A 269 -4.96 8.14 4.69
CA LEU A 269 -6.31 8.61 5.03
C LEU A 269 -6.96 7.69 6.06
N GLY A 270 -6.89 6.35 5.88
CA GLY A 270 -7.49 5.38 6.79
C GLY A 270 -7.01 5.58 8.22
N VAL A 271 -5.69 5.62 8.43
CA VAL A 271 -5.10 5.85 9.76
C VAL A 271 -5.39 7.25 10.30
N ARG A 272 -5.32 8.28 9.43
CA ARG A 272 -5.55 9.67 9.88
C ARG A 272 -6.99 9.95 10.27
N PHE A 273 -7.94 9.35 9.59
CA PHE A 273 -9.37 9.44 9.91
C PHE A 273 -9.74 8.51 11.08
N GLY A 274 -9.07 7.36 11.19
CA GLY A 274 -9.18 6.43 12.30
C GLY A 274 -10.56 5.80 12.44
N GLU A 275 -10.83 5.29 13.64
CA GLU A 275 -12.03 4.51 13.97
C GLU A 275 -13.36 5.16 13.54
N PRO A 276 -13.61 6.47 13.76
CA PRO A 276 -14.89 7.07 13.39
C PRO A 276 -15.23 6.93 11.90
N TYR A 277 -14.23 7.00 11.03
CA TYR A 277 -14.44 6.89 9.58
C TYR A 277 -14.40 5.44 9.09
N VAL A 278 -13.63 4.58 9.75
CA VAL A 278 -13.63 3.14 9.48
C VAL A 278 -15.00 2.53 9.79
N ARG A 279 -15.64 2.93 10.89
CA ARG A 279 -17.03 2.56 11.20
C ARG A 279 -18.04 3.04 10.15
N ARG A 280 -17.78 4.17 9.52
CA ARG A 280 -18.62 4.66 8.41
C ARG A 280 -18.42 3.81 7.15
N ILE A 281 -17.20 3.34 6.87
CA ILE A 281 -16.94 2.40 5.78
C ILE A 281 -17.66 1.07 6.06
N GLU A 282 -17.54 0.52 7.27
CA GLU A 282 -18.25 -0.67 7.71
C GLU A 282 -19.78 -0.52 7.51
N LYS A 283 -20.37 0.57 7.98
CA LYS A 283 -21.78 0.87 7.77
C LYS A 283 -22.15 0.96 6.28
N ALA A 284 -21.27 1.51 5.45
CA ALA A 284 -21.49 1.61 4.00
C ALA A 284 -21.34 0.25 3.28
N MET A 285 -20.66 -0.72 3.88
CA MET A 285 -20.57 -2.09 3.37
C MET A 285 -21.87 -2.87 3.57
N MET A 286 -22.54 -2.68 4.72
CA MET A 286 -23.68 -3.52 5.15
C MET A 286 -24.76 -3.72 4.09
N PRO A 287 -25.25 -2.70 3.36
CA PRO A 287 -26.28 -2.88 2.34
C PRO A 287 -25.86 -3.73 1.13
N HIS A 288 -24.56 -3.98 0.99
CA HIS A 288 -23.95 -4.67 -0.15
C HIS A 288 -23.40 -6.06 0.21
N LEU A 289 -23.38 -6.42 1.50
CA LEU A 289 -22.94 -7.74 1.96
C LEU A 289 -24.04 -8.77 1.76
N PHE A 290 -23.69 -9.92 1.18
CA PHE A 290 -24.58 -11.07 1.06
C PHE A 290 -24.80 -11.74 2.43
N ALA A 291 -23.71 -11.98 3.17
CA ALA A 291 -23.72 -12.54 4.52
C ALA A 291 -23.77 -11.43 5.58
N SER A 292 -24.86 -10.65 5.60
CA SER A 292 -25.02 -9.50 6.50
C SER A 292 -25.30 -9.87 7.97
N ASP A 293 -25.59 -11.13 8.26
CA ASP A 293 -25.81 -11.68 9.60
C ASP A 293 -24.49 -12.06 10.31
N HIS A 294 -23.39 -12.24 9.56
CA HIS A 294 -22.05 -12.45 10.08
C HIS A 294 -21.01 -11.68 9.24
N PRO A 295 -21.03 -10.34 9.28
CA PRO A 295 -20.14 -9.52 8.51
C PRO A 295 -18.67 -9.68 8.99
N PRO A 296 -17.67 -9.41 8.14
CA PRO A 296 -16.29 -9.38 8.58
C PRO A 296 -16.08 -8.27 9.62
N ASP A 297 -15.16 -8.48 10.57
CA ASP A 297 -14.68 -7.40 11.43
C ASP A 297 -13.96 -6.33 10.61
N VAL A 298 -14.23 -5.06 10.89
CA VAL A 298 -13.55 -3.95 10.19
C VAL A 298 -12.71 -3.15 11.20
N LYS A 299 -11.40 -3.13 10.99
CA LYS A 299 -10.43 -2.56 11.93
C LYS A 299 -9.55 -1.49 11.29
N VAL A 300 -9.06 -0.58 12.11
CA VAL A 300 -8.00 0.37 11.69
C VAL A 300 -6.65 -0.34 11.79
N ALA A 301 -5.77 -0.13 10.81
CA ALA A 301 -4.39 -0.58 10.85
C ALA A 301 -3.69 -0.05 12.11
N SER A 302 -2.97 -0.90 12.83
CA SER A 302 -2.45 -0.61 14.18
C SER A 302 -0.94 -0.35 14.24
N LEU A 303 -0.17 -0.75 13.21
CA LEU A 303 1.29 -0.64 13.22
C LEU A 303 1.83 0.77 12.91
N GLY A 304 0.95 1.72 12.61
CA GLY A 304 1.30 3.12 12.41
C GLY A 304 2.26 3.38 11.24
N ASP A 305 3.07 4.42 11.37
CA ASP A 305 3.97 4.91 10.28
C ASP A 305 5.12 3.94 9.94
N LEU A 306 5.47 3.02 10.83
CA LEU A 306 6.53 2.04 10.63
C LEU A 306 6.02 0.69 10.11
N GLY A 307 4.70 0.47 10.06
CA GLY A 307 4.09 -0.80 9.70
C GLY A 307 4.56 -1.34 8.34
N GLY A 308 4.67 -0.48 7.33
CA GLY A 308 5.19 -0.85 6.00
C GLY A 308 6.65 -1.34 6.05
N ALA A 309 7.52 -0.64 6.78
CA ALA A 309 8.92 -1.02 6.92
C ALA A 309 9.10 -2.28 7.78
N ILE A 310 8.35 -2.41 8.89
CA ILE A 310 8.36 -3.63 9.72
C ILE A 310 7.88 -4.82 8.88
N GLY A 311 6.78 -4.65 8.12
CA GLY A 311 6.26 -5.67 7.22
C GLY A 311 7.26 -6.08 6.13
N ALA A 312 8.02 -5.13 5.60
CA ALA A 312 9.08 -5.43 4.64
C ALA A 312 10.16 -6.32 5.27
N ALA A 313 10.54 -6.09 6.54
CA ALA A 313 11.49 -6.95 7.25
C ALA A 313 11.01 -8.39 7.44
N LEU A 314 9.70 -8.67 7.28
CA LEU A 314 9.15 -10.02 7.31
C LEU A 314 9.33 -10.78 5.99
N LEU A 315 9.66 -10.09 4.89
CA LEU A 315 9.89 -10.75 3.61
C LEU A 315 11.10 -11.68 3.71
N ALA A 316 10.90 -12.95 3.34
CA ALA A 316 12.00 -13.88 3.20
C ALA A 316 12.72 -13.66 1.86
N PRO A 317 14.06 -13.67 1.81
CA PRO A 317 14.77 -13.65 0.54
C PRO A 317 14.39 -14.86 -0.33
N ALA A 318 14.33 -14.67 -1.65
CA ALA A 318 14.02 -15.71 -2.62
C ALA A 318 15.15 -16.79 -2.64
N GLY A 319 15.17 -17.65 -1.65
CA GLY A 319 16.16 -18.71 -1.44
C GLY A 319 15.54 -20.07 -1.12
N ARG A 320 14.22 -20.14 -0.91
CA ARG A 320 13.47 -21.41 -0.89
C ARG A 320 12.63 -21.49 -2.14
N ARG A 321 13.08 -22.31 -3.09
CA ARG A 321 12.44 -22.63 -4.36
C ARG A 321 10.93 -22.80 -4.19
N ALA A 322 10.15 -21.80 -4.64
CA ALA A 322 8.78 -22.05 -5.03
C ALA A 322 8.83 -23.06 -6.18
N ARG A 323 8.11 -24.19 -6.04
CA ARG A 323 7.95 -25.17 -7.12
C ARG A 323 7.51 -24.42 -8.38
N PRO A 324 8.15 -24.64 -9.55
CA PRO A 324 7.71 -24.02 -10.78
C PRO A 324 6.26 -24.42 -11.02
N VAL A 325 5.39 -23.42 -11.19
CA VAL A 325 4.06 -23.62 -11.74
C VAL A 325 4.28 -24.17 -13.14
N ALA A 326 3.84 -25.42 -13.39
CA ALA A 326 3.93 -26.04 -14.70
C ALA A 326 3.35 -25.07 -15.73
N LYS A 327 4.14 -24.73 -16.76
CA LYS A 327 3.62 -24.01 -17.93
C LYS A 327 2.42 -24.80 -18.44
N ALA A 328 1.26 -24.13 -18.54
CA ALA A 328 0.15 -24.66 -19.30
C ALA A 328 0.69 -25.01 -20.69
N ALA A 329 0.58 -26.28 -21.06
CA ALA A 329 0.97 -26.74 -22.38
C ALA A 329 0.17 -25.90 -23.40
N THR A 330 0.88 -25.16 -24.23
CA THR A 330 0.30 -24.61 -25.46
C THR A 330 -0.14 -25.80 -26.30
N ALA A 331 -1.46 -25.92 -26.48
CA ALA A 331 -2.01 -26.84 -27.46
C ALA A 331 -1.68 -26.26 -28.84
N ASP A 332 -0.48 -26.58 -29.34
CA ASP A 332 -0.15 -26.41 -30.75
C ASP A 332 -0.41 -27.76 -31.44
N GLY A 333 -1.24 -27.74 -32.46
CA GLY A 333 -1.18 -28.59 -33.58
C GLY A 333 -2.08 -29.82 -33.60
N ALA A 334 -3.22 -29.70 -34.23
CA ALA A 334 -3.71 -30.75 -35.16
C ALA A 334 -4.45 -30.06 -36.30
N GLY A 335 -3.71 -29.71 -37.33
CA GLY A 335 -4.27 -29.60 -38.67
C GLY A 335 -4.35 -31.03 -39.26
N GLY A 336 -5.45 -31.28 -39.91
CA GLY A 336 -5.79 -32.48 -40.61
C GLY A 336 -7.17 -32.38 -41.16
#